data_ab5884187a240eae04db3bbeb1081c30
#
_entry.id   ab5884187a240eae04db3bbeb1081c30
#
_cell.length_a   1.000
_cell.length_b   1.000
_cell.length_c   1.000
_cell.angle_alpha   90.00
_cell.angle_beta   90.00
_cell.angle_gamma   90.00
#
_symmetry.space_group_name_H-M   'P 1'
#
loop_
_entity.id
_entity.type
_entity.pdbx_description
1 polymer ?
#
loop_
_entity_poly.entity_id
_entity_poly.type
_entity_poly.pdbx_seq_one_letter_code
_entity_poly.pdbx_strand_id
1 'polypeptide(L)'
;MKKYRQNPFFRALQNYVTFFLLVAFIVSCCMMLFVKTLANTMGLVFTRENIAVAAKLTFGNVLLITLISSTIDYVRRKLMVDRPVKRIMAALDQVMQGDFTVRIAPVKEFAGETGFNEIINAINKMTAELQGTETLRTDFIANVSHELKTPLAVMGNYATMLQQPGITEDDRMEYAKAISHSSRRLAALITNILKLNKLENQQIFPKHEEFDLSGQVCESLLQFEDAWEAKNLNIETQIEDEVCICSDAELLSLVWNNLISNAVKFTPEGGSIGVTLSTEGNTVIVSVTDTGCGIDPETGKHIFEKFYQGDTSHATQGNGLGLALVKRVMDILNGEISVRSTSGQGSTFSVRIRRDG
;
A
#
# COMPACT_ATOMS: atom_id res chain seq x y z
N MET A 1 -20.91 -25.08 -15.01
CA MET A 1 -22.08 -24.64 -15.81
C MET A 1 -21.60 -24.04 -17.12
N LYS A 2 -21.67 -24.75 -18.23
CA LYS A 2 -21.32 -24.27 -19.58
C LYS A 2 -22.39 -23.26 -20.04
N LYS A 3 -22.10 -21.97 -19.88
CA LYS A 3 -22.90 -20.90 -20.44
C LYS A 3 -22.81 -21.00 -21.97
N TYR A 4 -23.90 -21.32 -22.63
CA TYR A 4 -24.06 -21.30 -24.09
C TYR A 4 -23.50 -19.98 -24.63
N ARG A 5 -22.38 -20.04 -25.29
CA ARG A 5 -21.79 -18.95 -26.07
C ARG A 5 -22.63 -18.85 -27.34
N GLN A 6 -23.78 -18.17 -27.27
CA GLN A 6 -24.59 -17.89 -28.45
C GLN A 6 -23.72 -17.20 -29.49
N ASN A 7 -23.62 -17.80 -30.65
CA ASN A 7 -22.83 -17.33 -31.79
C ASN A 7 -23.18 -15.84 -32.03
N PRO A 8 -22.18 -14.90 -32.04
CA PRO A 8 -22.46 -13.47 -32.19
C PRO A 8 -23.28 -13.13 -33.44
N PHE A 9 -23.15 -13.96 -34.47
CA PHE A 9 -23.95 -13.87 -35.68
C PHE A 9 -25.46 -14.12 -35.40
N PHE A 10 -25.79 -15.11 -34.58
CA PHE A 10 -27.18 -15.42 -34.24
C PHE A 10 -27.86 -14.31 -33.44
N ARG A 11 -27.13 -13.68 -32.51
CA ARG A 11 -27.61 -12.50 -31.77
C ARG A 11 -27.84 -11.30 -32.68
N ALA A 12 -26.89 -11.02 -33.57
CA ALA A 12 -27.03 -9.92 -34.52
C ALA A 12 -28.23 -10.12 -35.44
N LEU A 13 -28.43 -11.34 -35.95
CA LEU A 13 -29.55 -11.72 -36.78
C LEU A 13 -30.89 -11.60 -36.01
N GLN A 14 -30.95 -12.08 -34.78
CA GLN A 14 -32.16 -11.99 -33.96
C GLN A 14 -32.53 -10.51 -33.67
N ASN A 15 -31.57 -9.68 -33.31
CA ASN A 15 -31.81 -8.24 -33.08
C ASN A 15 -32.28 -7.55 -34.38
N TYR A 16 -31.67 -7.89 -35.53
CA TYR A 16 -32.07 -7.35 -36.82
C TYR A 16 -33.53 -7.74 -37.15
N VAL A 17 -33.88 -9.02 -37.01
CA VAL A 17 -35.25 -9.53 -37.29
C VAL A 17 -36.27 -8.86 -36.35
N THR A 18 -35.95 -8.75 -35.06
CA THR A 18 -36.86 -8.12 -34.09
C THR A 18 -37.09 -6.64 -34.41
N PHE A 19 -36.02 -5.91 -34.74
CA PHE A 19 -36.10 -4.49 -35.11
C PHE A 19 -36.85 -4.31 -36.43
N PHE A 20 -36.57 -5.15 -37.45
CA PHE A 20 -37.29 -5.16 -38.71
C PHE A 20 -38.79 -5.36 -38.52
N LEU A 21 -39.20 -6.36 -37.72
CA LEU A 21 -40.62 -6.63 -37.46
C LEU A 21 -41.31 -5.44 -36.78
N LEU A 22 -40.62 -4.80 -35.81
CA LEU A 22 -41.15 -3.63 -35.12
C LEU A 22 -41.36 -2.44 -36.08
N VAL A 23 -40.33 -2.13 -36.89
CA VAL A 23 -40.41 -1.03 -37.87
C VAL A 23 -41.44 -1.32 -38.95
N ALA A 24 -41.49 -2.56 -39.45
CA ALA A 24 -42.45 -2.98 -40.44
C ALA A 24 -43.90 -2.85 -39.91
N PHE A 25 -44.12 -3.21 -38.64
CA PHE A 25 -45.44 -3.04 -37.99
C PHE A 25 -45.83 -1.56 -37.90
N ILE A 26 -44.95 -0.71 -37.38
CA ILE A 26 -45.21 0.73 -37.24
C ILE A 26 -45.52 1.38 -38.60
N VAL A 27 -44.65 1.12 -39.60
CA VAL A 27 -44.80 1.72 -40.94
C VAL A 27 -46.07 1.22 -41.61
N SER A 28 -46.42 -0.07 -41.46
CA SER A 28 -47.68 -0.62 -42.02
C SER A 28 -48.92 0.03 -41.39
N CYS A 29 -48.91 0.25 -40.06
CA CYS A 29 -50.00 0.96 -39.38
C CYS A 29 -50.11 2.41 -39.87
N CYS A 30 -48.97 3.14 -39.95
CA CYS A 30 -48.95 4.52 -40.45
C CYS A 30 -49.46 4.63 -41.88
N MET A 31 -49.04 3.70 -42.75
CA MET A 31 -49.48 3.67 -44.14
C MET A 31 -50.97 3.39 -44.27
N MET A 32 -51.50 2.45 -43.47
CA MET A 32 -52.93 2.14 -43.46
C MET A 32 -53.76 3.35 -43.04
N LEU A 33 -53.33 4.05 -41.98
CA LEU A 33 -53.95 5.30 -41.53
C LEU A 33 -53.88 6.40 -42.60
N PHE A 34 -52.73 6.58 -43.23
CA PHE A 34 -52.53 7.57 -44.29
C PHE A 34 -53.41 7.34 -45.50
N VAL A 35 -53.48 6.09 -46.01
CA VAL A 35 -54.35 5.70 -47.16
C VAL A 35 -55.80 5.93 -46.78
N LYS A 36 -56.25 5.54 -45.58
CA LYS A 36 -57.61 5.73 -45.09
C LYS A 36 -58.01 7.22 -44.99
N THR A 37 -57.06 8.04 -44.49
CA THR A 37 -57.30 9.50 -44.38
C THR A 37 -57.41 10.17 -45.76
N LEU A 38 -56.48 9.84 -46.68
CA LEU A 38 -56.57 10.33 -48.09
C LEU A 38 -57.84 9.91 -48.81
N ALA A 39 -58.26 8.64 -48.70
CA ALA A 39 -59.48 8.18 -49.23
C ALA A 39 -60.74 8.96 -48.74
N ASN A 40 -60.78 9.21 -47.43
CA ASN A 40 -61.88 9.91 -46.79
C ASN A 40 -61.84 11.45 -47.06
N THR A 41 -60.68 12.08 -47.17
CA THR A 41 -60.59 13.54 -47.29
C THR A 41 -60.63 14.02 -48.76
N MET A 42 -59.99 13.29 -49.65
CA MET A 42 -59.92 13.63 -51.10
C MET A 42 -60.78 12.83 -52.03
N GLY A 43 -61.55 11.89 -51.53
CA GLY A 43 -62.41 11.04 -52.34
C GLY A 43 -61.67 10.14 -53.37
N LEU A 44 -60.38 9.87 -53.10
CA LEU A 44 -59.53 9.09 -54.01
C LEU A 44 -59.82 7.62 -53.87
N VAL A 45 -60.15 6.97 -55.03
CA VAL A 45 -60.35 5.52 -55.13
C VAL A 45 -59.00 4.87 -55.48
N PHE A 46 -58.40 4.16 -54.51
CA PHE A 46 -57.18 3.40 -54.75
C PHE A 46 -57.46 2.09 -55.44
N THR A 47 -56.87 1.87 -56.63
CA THR A 47 -56.91 0.58 -57.31
C THR A 47 -56.00 -0.45 -56.58
N ARG A 48 -56.33 -1.76 -56.78
CA ARG A 48 -55.48 -2.82 -56.17
C ARG A 48 -54.01 -2.76 -56.62
N GLU A 49 -53.73 -2.32 -57.83
CA GLU A 49 -52.39 -2.14 -58.37
C GLU A 49 -51.63 -1.03 -57.67
N ASN A 50 -52.25 0.11 -57.44
CA ASN A 50 -51.65 1.23 -56.75
C ASN A 50 -51.25 0.88 -55.27
N ILE A 51 -52.14 0.14 -54.60
CA ILE A 51 -51.91 -0.37 -53.26
C ILE A 51 -50.72 -1.36 -53.23
N ALA A 52 -50.67 -2.27 -54.23
CA ALA A 52 -49.57 -3.23 -54.33
C ALA A 52 -48.20 -2.58 -54.60
N VAL A 53 -48.17 -1.56 -55.47
CA VAL A 53 -46.94 -0.78 -55.74
C VAL A 53 -46.49 -0.02 -54.46
N ALA A 54 -47.42 0.64 -53.80
CA ALA A 54 -47.15 1.34 -52.58
C ALA A 54 -46.62 0.39 -51.45
N ALA A 55 -47.21 -0.78 -51.31
CA ALA A 55 -46.77 -1.81 -50.37
C ALA A 55 -45.35 -2.32 -50.67
N LYS A 56 -45.03 -2.58 -51.97
CA LYS A 56 -43.66 -3.01 -52.35
C LYS A 56 -42.62 -1.92 -52.06
N LEU A 57 -42.93 -0.66 -52.38
CA LEU A 57 -42.04 0.48 -52.12
C LEU A 57 -41.81 0.68 -50.60
N THR A 58 -42.90 0.59 -49.84
CA THR A 58 -42.83 0.69 -48.39
C THR A 58 -41.99 -0.45 -47.77
N PHE A 59 -42.19 -1.68 -48.23
CA PHE A 59 -41.41 -2.84 -47.80
C PHE A 59 -39.90 -2.64 -48.10
N GLY A 60 -39.56 -2.17 -49.30
CA GLY A 60 -38.21 -1.87 -49.71
C GLY A 60 -37.55 -0.78 -48.81
N ASN A 61 -38.31 0.29 -48.53
CA ASN A 61 -37.84 1.37 -47.64
C ASN A 61 -37.62 0.87 -46.19
N VAL A 62 -38.54 0.07 -45.65
CA VAL A 62 -38.39 -0.54 -44.31
C VAL A 62 -37.15 -1.40 -44.25
N LEU A 63 -36.94 -2.23 -45.28
CA LEU A 63 -35.77 -3.11 -45.35
C LEU A 63 -34.47 -2.30 -45.40
N LEU A 64 -34.42 -1.22 -46.17
CA LEU A 64 -33.26 -0.33 -46.29
C LEU A 64 -32.98 0.39 -44.99
N ILE A 65 -34.00 1.02 -44.36
CA ILE A 65 -33.86 1.72 -43.08
C ILE A 65 -33.37 0.76 -41.99
N THR A 66 -33.92 -0.44 -41.91
CA THR A 66 -33.53 -1.45 -40.91
C THR A 66 -32.08 -1.90 -41.10
N LEU A 67 -31.65 -2.08 -42.37
CA LEU A 67 -30.25 -2.42 -42.68
C LEU A 67 -29.27 -1.34 -42.25
N ILE A 68 -29.60 -0.08 -42.61
CA ILE A 68 -28.77 1.09 -42.23
C ILE A 68 -28.68 1.20 -40.69
N SER A 69 -29.83 1.17 -40.00
CA SER A 69 -29.89 1.28 -38.54
C SER A 69 -29.12 0.16 -37.84
N SER A 70 -29.28 -1.09 -38.29
CA SER A 70 -28.56 -2.25 -37.78
C SER A 70 -27.03 -2.12 -37.96
N THR A 71 -26.63 -1.59 -39.13
CA THR A 71 -25.19 -1.35 -39.40
C THR A 71 -24.63 -0.28 -38.48
N ILE A 72 -25.36 0.82 -38.29
CA ILE A 72 -24.96 1.91 -37.36
C ILE A 72 -24.85 1.37 -35.95
N ASP A 73 -25.85 0.61 -35.46
CA ASP A 73 -25.80 0.03 -34.10
C ASP A 73 -24.66 -0.98 -33.95
N TYR A 74 -24.36 -1.80 -34.94
CA TYR A 74 -23.24 -2.72 -34.92
C TYR A 74 -21.90 -1.96 -34.80
N VAL A 75 -21.71 -0.93 -35.62
CA VAL A 75 -20.49 -0.12 -35.61
C VAL A 75 -20.36 0.63 -34.29
N ARG A 76 -21.46 1.25 -33.82
CA ARG A 76 -21.50 1.94 -32.52
C ARG A 76 -21.10 1.01 -31.38
N ARG A 77 -21.76 -0.16 -31.28
CA ARG A 77 -21.47 -1.16 -30.24
C ARG A 77 -20.01 -1.63 -30.29
N LYS A 78 -19.48 -1.90 -31.49
CA LYS A 78 -18.09 -2.34 -31.66
C LYS A 78 -17.08 -1.29 -31.22
N LEU A 79 -17.35 0.00 -31.50
CA LEU A 79 -16.45 1.11 -31.17
C LEU A 79 -16.59 1.53 -29.70
N MET A 80 -17.83 1.64 -29.19
CA MET A 80 -18.11 2.23 -27.87
C MET A 80 -18.09 1.20 -26.73
N VAL A 81 -18.33 -0.08 -27.01
CA VAL A 81 -18.39 -1.11 -25.95
C VAL A 81 -17.32 -2.16 -26.12
N ASP A 82 -17.29 -2.85 -27.29
CA ASP A 82 -16.44 -4.04 -27.42
C ASP A 82 -14.94 -3.70 -27.39
N ARG A 83 -14.52 -2.58 -27.97
CA ARG A 83 -13.12 -2.14 -27.97
C ARG A 83 -12.64 -1.71 -26.58
N PRO A 84 -13.34 -0.82 -25.83
CA PRO A 84 -12.98 -0.48 -24.46
C PRO A 84 -12.91 -1.68 -23.54
N VAL A 85 -13.95 -2.55 -23.59
CA VAL A 85 -13.98 -3.78 -22.76
C VAL A 85 -12.77 -4.68 -23.05
N LYS A 86 -12.42 -4.89 -24.33
CA LYS A 86 -11.23 -5.68 -24.68
C LYS A 86 -9.93 -5.07 -24.17
N ARG A 87 -9.79 -3.74 -24.20
CA ARG A 87 -8.62 -3.04 -23.66
C ARG A 87 -8.51 -3.21 -22.14
N ILE A 88 -9.63 -3.04 -21.44
CA ILE A 88 -9.71 -3.24 -19.99
C ILE A 88 -9.33 -4.67 -19.64
N MET A 89 -9.93 -5.66 -20.32
CA MET A 89 -9.62 -7.08 -20.07
C MET A 89 -8.15 -7.42 -20.34
N ALA A 90 -7.58 -6.92 -21.42
CA ALA A 90 -6.16 -7.15 -21.74
C ALA A 90 -5.22 -6.53 -20.69
N ALA A 91 -5.55 -5.34 -20.16
CA ALA A 91 -4.78 -4.73 -19.08
C ALA A 91 -4.92 -5.51 -17.76
N LEU A 92 -6.13 -5.97 -17.42
CA LEU A 92 -6.34 -6.82 -16.25
C LEU A 92 -5.59 -8.15 -16.36
N ASP A 93 -5.51 -8.76 -17.53
CA ASP A 93 -4.73 -9.97 -17.77
C ASP A 93 -3.23 -9.73 -17.51
N GLN A 94 -2.69 -8.57 -17.89
CA GLN A 94 -1.29 -8.18 -17.59
C GLN A 94 -1.08 -7.95 -16.09
N VAL A 95 -2.02 -7.26 -15.42
CA VAL A 95 -1.99 -7.07 -13.96
C VAL A 95 -2.03 -8.41 -13.23
N MET A 96 -2.85 -9.36 -13.67
CA MET A 96 -2.90 -10.72 -13.10
C MET A 96 -1.60 -11.51 -13.31
N GLN A 97 -0.80 -11.18 -14.32
CA GLN A 97 0.53 -11.75 -14.56
C GLN A 97 1.63 -11.05 -13.75
N GLY A 98 1.28 -10.04 -12.93
CA GLY A 98 2.21 -9.31 -12.07
C GLY A 98 2.80 -8.05 -12.71
N ASP A 99 2.35 -7.64 -13.90
CA ASP A 99 2.76 -6.35 -14.48
C ASP A 99 1.88 -5.21 -13.97
N PHE A 100 2.33 -4.59 -12.89
CA PHE A 100 1.64 -3.45 -12.28
C PHE A 100 2.03 -2.09 -12.90
N THR A 101 2.87 -2.07 -13.94
CA THR A 101 3.24 -0.83 -14.64
C THR A 101 2.20 -0.41 -15.67
N VAL A 102 1.31 -1.32 -16.04
CA VAL A 102 0.25 -1.10 -17.04
C VAL A 102 -0.67 0.04 -16.63
N ARG A 103 -0.93 0.93 -17.60
CA ARG A 103 -1.92 2.01 -17.44
C ARG A 103 -2.86 2.02 -18.64
N ILE A 104 -4.15 2.13 -18.37
CA ILE A 104 -5.19 2.18 -19.38
C ILE A 104 -5.45 3.64 -19.73
N ALA A 105 -5.27 3.99 -21.00
CA ALA A 105 -5.60 5.34 -21.47
C ALA A 105 -7.12 5.56 -21.46
N PRO A 106 -7.61 6.76 -21.11
CA PRO A 106 -9.02 7.08 -21.11
C PRO A 106 -9.62 6.90 -22.51
N VAL A 107 -10.87 6.48 -22.55
CA VAL A 107 -11.66 6.32 -23.78
C VAL A 107 -12.28 7.68 -24.11
N LYS A 108 -12.26 8.08 -25.41
CA LYS A 108 -12.96 9.28 -25.86
C LYS A 108 -14.46 9.10 -25.61
N GLU A 109 -15.01 9.94 -24.76
CA GLU A 109 -16.44 9.98 -24.48
C GLU A 109 -17.19 10.62 -25.65
N PHE A 110 -18.17 9.89 -26.18
CA PHE A 110 -19.23 10.49 -26.97
C PHE A 110 -20.40 10.75 -26.02
N ALA A 111 -20.89 11.96 -25.99
CA ALA A 111 -21.94 12.54 -25.15
C ALA A 111 -22.77 11.49 -24.35
N GLY A 112 -22.45 11.31 -23.06
CA GLY A 112 -23.36 10.67 -22.10
C GLY A 112 -22.89 9.36 -21.43
N GLU A 113 -21.75 8.77 -21.78
CA GLU A 113 -21.27 7.52 -21.16
C GLU A 113 -19.95 7.73 -20.38
N THR A 114 -20.07 8.21 -19.13
CA THR A 114 -18.93 8.46 -18.21
C THR A 114 -18.40 7.18 -17.54
N GLY A 115 -19.14 6.09 -17.52
CA GLY A 115 -18.86 4.90 -16.71
C GLY A 115 -17.56 4.17 -17.02
N PHE A 116 -17.09 4.14 -18.27
CA PHE A 116 -15.84 3.45 -18.61
C PHE A 116 -14.60 4.19 -18.07
N ASN A 117 -14.59 5.51 -18.11
CA ASN A 117 -13.46 6.29 -17.61
C ASN A 117 -13.38 6.22 -16.09
N GLU A 118 -14.48 6.13 -15.37
CA GLU A 118 -14.50 5.88 -13.93
C GLU A 118 -13.88 4.52 -13.58
N ILE A 119 -14.27 3.46 -14.32
CA ILE A 119 -13.68 2.13 -14.17
C ILE A 119 -12.17 2.14 -14.49
N ILE A 120 -11.77 2.80 -15.57
CA ILE A 120 -10.36 2.93 -15.97
C ILE A 120 -9.56 3.65 -14.87
N ASN A 121 -10.09 4.75 -14.33
CA ASN A 121 -9.43 5.49 -13.24
C ASN A 121 -9.30 4.65 -11.98
N ALA A 122 -10.36 3.90 -11.60
CA ALA A 122 -10.31 2.99 -10.46
C ALA A 122 -9.26 1.89 -10.64
N ILE A 123 -9.20 1.26 -11.83
CA ILE A 123 -8.19 0.25 -12.16
C ILE A 123 -6.78 0.85 -12.14
N ASN A 124 -6.56 2.01 -12.76
CA ASN A 124 -5.26 2.66 -12.78
C ASN A 124 -4.78 3.02 -11.36
N LYS A 125 -5.69 3.49 -10.49
CA LYS A 125 -5.38 3.75 -9.07
C LYS A 125 -5.00 2.46 -8.34
N MET A 126 -5.80 1.41 -8.47
CA MET A 126 -5.51 0.09 -7.88
C MET A 126 -4.15 -0.45 -8.36
N THR A 127 -3.86 -0.34 -9.64
CA THR A 127 -2.58 -0.80 -10.22
C THR A 127 -1.40 0.01 -9.70
N ALA A 128 -1.56 1.32 -9.48
CA ALA A 128 -0.53 2.17 -8.87
C ALA A 128 -0.26 1.78 -7.42
N GLU A 129 -1.29 1.50 -6.63
CA GLU A 129 -1.16 1.03 -5.24
C GLU A 129 -0.47 -0.34 -5.16
N LEU A 130 -0.85 -1.27 -6.06
CA LEU A 130 -0.20 -2.59 -6.15
C LEU A 130 1.27 -2.47 -6.55
N GLN A 131 1.60 -1.61 -7.52
CA GLN A 131 2.98 -1.34 -7.92
C GLN A 131 3.81 -0.80 -6.77
N GLY A 132 3.27 0.18 -6.01
CA GLY A 132 3.93 0.71 -4.82
C GLY A 132 4.21 -0.38 -3.78
N THR A 133 3.22 -1.24 -3.51
CA THR A 133 3.37 -2.36 -2.57
C THR A 133 4.43 -3.36 -3.03
N GLU A 134 4.46 -3.73 -4.31
CA GLU A 134 5.44 -4.68 -4.84
C GLU A 134 6.87 -4.10 -4.86
N THR A 135 7.01 -2.80 -5.16
CA THR A 135 8.30 -2.11 -5.06
C THR A 135 8.81 -2.15 -3.63
N LEU A 136 7.99 -1.74 -2.65
CA LEU A 136 8.36 -1.79 -1.23
C LEU A 136 8.73 -3.21 -0.77
N ARG A 137 8.03 -4.23 -1.26
CA ARG A 137 8.34 -5.63 -0.96
C ARG A 137 9.67 -6.06 -1.54
N THR A 138 9.95 -5.69 -2.78
CA THR A 138 11.20 -6.02 -3.47
C THR A 138 12.39 -5.34 -2.79
N ASP A 139 12.26 -4.06 -2.47
CA ASP A 139 13.28 -3.28 -1.74
C ASP A 139 13.51 -3.86 -0.35
N PHE A 140 12.45 -4.27 0.36
CA PHE A 140 12.57 -4.96 1.64
C PHE A 140 13.40 -6.23 1.53
N ILE A 141 13.12 -7.11 0.56
CA ILE A 141 13.85 -8.37 0.36
C ILE A 141 15.32 -8.09 -0.02
N ALA A 142 15.57 -7.10 -0.87
CA ALA A 142 16.92 -6.72 -1.26
C ALA A 142 17.73 -6.20 -0.06
N ASN A 143 17.14 -5.32 0.74
CA ASN A 143 17.77 -4.77 1.95
C ASN A 143 18.02 -5.84 3.02
N VAL A 144 17.06 -6.75 3.27
CA VAL A 144 17.26 -7.91 4.15
C VAL A 144 18.46 -8.73 3.68
N SER A 145 18.51 -9.05 2.39
CA SER A 145 19.58 -9.86 1.82
C SER A 145 20.95 -9.19 2.01
N HIS A 146 21.04 -7.89 1.80
CA HIS A 146 22.26 -7.12 1.98
C HIS A 146 22.70 -7.10 3.45
N GLU A 147 21.77 -6.77 4.38
CA GLU A 147 22.04 -6.71 5.81
C GLU A 147 22.39 -8.07 6.45
N LEU A 148 21.93 -9.18 5.86
CA LEU A 148 22.33 -10.53 6.27
C LEU A 148 23.73 -10.90 5.73
N LYS A 149 24.04 -10.52 4.47
CA LYS A 149 25.29 -10.90 3.81
C LYS A 149 26.53 -10.29 4.50
N THR A 150 26.43 -9.05 4.96
CA THR A 150 27.54 -8.32 5.58
C THR A 150 28.07 -9.02 6.85
N PRO A 151 27.28 -9.30 7.90
CA PRO A 151 27.76 -9.99 9.09
C PRO A 151 28.21 -11.42 8.79
N LEU A 152 27.59 -12.12 7.85
CA LEU A 152 28.03 -13.46 7.42
C LEU A 152 29.42 -13.41 6.79
N ALA A 153 29.68 -12.43 5.92
CA ALA A 153 31.01 -12.24 5.32
C ALA A 153 32.08 -11.92 6.37
N VAL A 154 31.76 -11.06 7.34
CA VAL A 154 32.65 -10.73 8.45
C VAL A 154 33.00 -11.97 9.28
N MET A 155 31.98 -12.75 9.67
CA MET A 155 32.21 -14.01 10.42
C MET A 155 33.05 -15.01 9.61
N GLY A 156 32.76 -15.18 8.30
CA GLY A 156 33.51 -16.06 7.43
C GLY A 156 34.99 -15.67 7.29
N ASN A 157 35.26 -14.37 7.12
CA ASN A 157 36.63 -13.85 7.01
C ASN A 157 37.42 -14.08 8.29
N TYR A 158 36.89 -13.71 9.45
CA TYR A 158 37.58 -13.91 10.73
C TYR A 158 37.72 -15.40 11.08
N ALA A 159 36.74 -16.22 10.76
CA ALA A 159 36.87 -17.67 10.92
C ALA A 159 37.98 -18.27 10.04
N THR A 160 38.19 -17.75 8.83
CA THR A 160 39.31 -18.13 7.96
C THR A 160 40.66 -17.66 8.53
N MET A 161 40.71 -16.44 9.06
CA MET A 161 41.90 -15.92 9.72
C MET A 161 42.29 -16.74 10.96
N LEU A 162 41.31 -17.17 11.76
CA LEU A 162 41.52 -18.07 12.90
C LEU A 162 42.18 -19.40 12.56
N GLN A 163 42.09 -19.85 11.30
CA GLN A 163 42.66 -21.13 10.83
C GLN A 163 44.11 -20.99 10.36
N GLN A 164 44.65 -19.76 10.33
CA GLN A 164 46.04 -19.55 9.88
C GLN A 164 47.05 -20.03 10.95
N PRO A 165 48.10 -20.70 10.56
CA PRO A 165 49.18 -21.09 11.50
C PRO A 165 49.96 -19.85 11.96
N GLY A 166 50.35 -19.80 13.24
CA GLY A 166 51.17 -18.73 13.77
C GLY A 166 50.44 -17.50 14.23
N ILE A 167 49.10 -17.54 14.31
CA ILE A 167 48.29 -16.44 14.87
C ILE A 167 48.63 -16.19 16.35
N THR A 168 48.70 -14.94 16.74
CA THR A 168 48.91 -14.55 18.15
C THR A 168 47.65 -14.81 18.98
N GLU A 169 47.79 -14.93 20.32
CA GLU A 169 46.64 -15.11 21.20
C GLU A 169 45.75 -13.84 21.24
N ASP A 170 46.34 -12.66 21.11
CA ASP A 170 45.61 -11.38 21.04
C ASP A 170 44.76 -11.30 19.76
N ASP A 171 45.32 -11.63 18.59
CA ASP A 171 44.59 -11.69 17.33
C ASP A 171 43.48 -12.74 17.37
N ARG A 172 43.75 -13.92 17.97
CA ARG A 172 42.75 -14.97 18.15
C ARG A 172 41.56 -14.48 18.97
N MET A 173 41.82 -13.80 20.05
CA MET A 173 40.78 -13.22 20.89
C MET A 173 40.01 -12.10 20.20
N GLU A 174 40.69 -11.25 19.43
CA GLU A 174 40.07 -10.19 18.64
C GLU A 174 39.11 -10.79 17.57
N TYR A 175 39.58 -11.79 16.80
CA TYR A 175 38.77 -12.44 15.77
C TYR A 175 37.57 -13.19 16.37
N ALA A 176 37.75 -13.86 17.49
CA ALA A 176 36.66 -14.52 18.22
C ALA A 176 35.61 -13.52 18.71
N LYS A 177 36.04 -12.36 19.23
CA LYS A 177 35.14 -11.27 19.62
C LYS A 177 34.37 -10.71 18.42
N ALA A 178 35.04 -10.50 17.27
CA ALA A 178 34.42 -9.99 16.06
C ALA A 178 33.33 -10.97 15.51
N ILE A 179 33.61 -12.27 15.54
CA ILE A 179 32.64 -13.30 15.17
C ILE A 179 31.43 -13.29 16.13
N SER A 180 31.68 -13.26 17.45
CA SER A 180 30.63 -13.24 18.46
C SER A 180 29.75 -11.99 18.34
N HIS A 181 30.34 -10.84 18.09
CA HIS A 181 29.63 -9.58 17.86
C HIS A 181 28.76 -9.63 16.61
N SER A 182 29.32 -10.11 15.49
CA SER A 182 28.57 -10.26 14.22
C SER A 182 27.43 -11.25 14.33
N SER A 183 27.62 -12.35 15.07
CA SER A 183 26.57 -13.34 15.34
C SER A 183 25.40 -12.75 16.15
N ARG A 184 25.72 -11.99 17.21
CA ARG A 184 24.68 -11.29 18.01
C ARG A 184 23.92 -10.26 17.18
N ARG A 185 24.61 -9.50 16.34
CA ARG A 185 23.99 -8.53 15.43
C ARG A 185 23.04 -9.23 14.44
N LEU A 186 23.45 -10.37 13.87
CA LEU A 186 22.62 -11.15 12.96
C LEU A 186 21.37 -11.68 13.65
N ALA A 187 21.50 -12.21 14.88
CA ALA A 187 20.36 -12.70 15.66
C ALA A 187 19.35 -11.58 15.97
N ALA A 188 19.84 -10.39 16.36
CA ALA A 188 18.98 -9.22 16.58
C ALA A 188 18.26 -8.76 15.31
N LEU A 189 18.94 -8.77 14.16
CA LEU A 189 18.33 -8.45 12.86
C LEU A 189 17.19 -9.41 12.53
N ILE A 190 17.44 -10.73 12.62
CA ILE A 190 16.44 -11.76 12.36
C ILE A 190 15.24 -11.59 13.32
N THR A 191 15.47 -11.35 14.60
CA THR A 191 14.42 -11.14 15.59
C THR A 191 13.56 -9.91 15.23
N ASN A 192 14.17 -8.80 14.82
CA ASN A 192 13.43 -7.60 14.42
C ASN A 192 12.63 -7.81 13.13
N ILE A 193 13.17 -8.53 12.16
CA ILE A 193 12.43 -8.90 10.93
C ILE A 193 11.21 -9.76 11.28
N LEU A 194 11.36 -10.77 12.14
CA LEU A 194 10.24 -11.63 12.57
C LEU A 194 9.17 -10.84 13.33
N LYS A 195 9.58 -9.95 14.25
CA LYS A 195 8.66 -9.04 14.96
C LYS A 195 7.90 -8.14 13.99
N LEU A 196 8.61 -7.49 13.06
CA LEU A 196 7.99 -6.61 12.07
C LEU A 196 7.02 -7.37 11.16
N ASN A 197 7.43 -8.55 10.66
CA ASN A 197 6.57 -9.41 9.83
C ASN A 197 5.31 -9.84 10.58
N LYS A 198 5.42 -10.22 11.86
CA LYS A 198 4.27 -10.56 12.70
C LYS A 198 3.31 -9.37 12.83
N LEU A 199 3.85 -8.17 13.10
CA LEU A 199 3.05 -6.95 13.25
C LEU A 199 2.39 -6.47 11.95
N GLU A 200 2.94 -6.81 10.79
CA GLU A 200 2.40 -6.40 9.48
C GLU A 200 1.38 -7.37 8.90
N ASN A 201 1.65 -8.67 9.02
CA ASN A 201 0.89 -9.69 8.29
C ASN A 201 -0.16 -10.42 9.13
N GLN A 202 -0.17 -10.22 10.45
CA GLN A 202 -1.20 -10.79 11.31
C GLN A 202 -2.19 -9.71 11.72
N GLN A 203 -3.47 -10.06 11.77
CA GLN A 203 -4.45 -9.25 12.48
C GLN A 203 -4.11 -9.31 13.97
N ILE A 204 -3.37 -8.32 14.45
CA ILE A 204 -3.03 -8.21 15.86
C ILE A 204 -4.19 -7.48 16.51
N PHE A 205 -4.84 -8.17 17.42
CA PHE A 205 -5.77 -7.56 18.37
C PHE A 205 -4.95 -7.21 19.62
N PRO A 206 -4.66 -5.91 19.86
CA PRO A 206 -3.91 -5.51 21.03
C PRO A 206 -4.62 -5.99 22.29
N LYS A 207 -3.85 -6.45 23.26
CA LYS A 207 -4.39 -6.73 24.58
C LYS A 207 -4.73 -5.40 25.24
N HIS A 208 -5.92 -5.29 25.81
CA HIS A 208 -6.33 -4.14 26.62
C HIS A 208 -6.25 -4.54 28.08
N GLU A 209 -5.08 -4.42 28.67
CA GLU A 209 -4.81 -4.72 30.08
C GLU A 209 -4.37 -3.44 30.80
N GLU A 210 -4.86 -3.23 32.00
CA GLU A 210 -4.41 -2.11 32.83
C GLU A 210 -3.05 -2.46 33.43
N PHE A 211 -2.05 -1.57 33.27
CA PHE A 211 -0.70 -1.76 33.83
C PHE A 211 -0.07 -0.42 34.16
N ASP A 212 0.96 -0.47 35.03
CA ASP A 212 1.79 0.67 35.41
C ASP A 212 2.79 1.01 34.30
N LEU A 213 2.51 2.09 33.58
CA LEU A 213 3.37 2.61 32.52
C LEU A 213 4.65 3.24 33.11
N SER A 214 4.55 3.92 34.26
CA SER A 214 5.70 4.54 34.93
C SER A 214 6.76 3.50 35.27
N GLY A 215 6.33 2.41 35.88
CA GLY A 215 7.19 1.25 36.18
C GLY A 215 7.78 0.64 34.91
N GLN A 216 6.98 0.45 33.86
CA GLN A 216 7.46 -0.14 32.62
C GLN A 216 8.53 0.71 31.92
N VAL A 217 8.36 2.04 31.88
CA VAL A 217 9.36 2.97 31.30
C VAL A 217 10.65 2.93 32.09
N CYS A 218 10.57 2.93 33.44
CA CYS A 218 11.73 2.80 34.31
C CYS A 218 12.46 1.47 34.10
N GLU A 219 11.74 0.35 34.07
CA GLU A 219 12.32 -0.97 33.80
C GLU A 219 12.99 -1.04 32.42
N SER A 220 12.37 -0.46 31.40
CA SER A 220 12.95 -0.39 30.05
C SER A 220 14.23 0.45 30.02
N LEU A 221 14.30 1.52 30.79
CA LEU A 221 15.49 2.34 30.92
C LEU A 221 16.62 1.56 31.61
N LEU A 222 16.35 0.93 32.75
CA LEU A 222 17.34 0.16 33.52
C LEU A 222 17.96 -1.01 32.72
N GLN A 223 17.28 -1.57 31.74
CA GLN A 223 17.86 -2.60 30.87
C GLN A 223 19.12 -2.14 30.12
N PHE A 224 19.36 -0.83 30.01
CA PHE A 224 20.51 -0.25 29.31
C PHE A 224 21.57 0.31 30.27
N GLU A 225 21.50 0.00 31.58
CA GLU A 225 22.41 0.52 32.61
C GLU A 225 23.87 0.30 32.26
N ASP A 226 24.29 -0.93 32.01
CA ASP A 226 25.66 -1.25 31.63
C ASP A 226 26.14 -0.44 30.39
N ALA A 227 25.21 -0.18 29.43
CA ALA A 227 25.56 0.49 28.21
C ALA A 227 25.73 2.01 28.36
N TRP A 228 24.91 2.66 29.20
CA TRP A 228 25.10 4.09 29.47
C TRP A 228 26.24 4.35 30.43
N GLU A 229 26.48 3.46 31.43
CA GLU A 229 27.66 3.56 32.31
C GLU A 229 28.98 3.42 31.53
N ALA A 230 29.04 2.45 30.60
CA ALA A 230 30.22 2.27 29.74
C ALA A 230 30.53 3.48 28.88
N LYS A 231 29.56 4.34 28.60
CA LYS A 231 29.69 5.60 27.85
C LYS A 231 29.71 6.84 28.74
N ASN A 232 29.65 6.69 30.07
CA ASN A 232 29.55 7.80 31.03
C ASN A 232 28.41 8.79 30.68
N LEU A 233 27.23 8.29 30.27
CA LEU A 233 26.11 9.13 29.91
C LEU A 233 25.42 9.66 31.17
N ASN A 234 24.97 10.92 31.12
CA ASN A 234 24.13 11.50 32.14
C ASN A 234 22.68 11.18 31.88
N ILE A 235 22.00 10.52 32.82
CA ILE A 235 20.60 10.12 32.70
C ILE A 235 19.72 11.06 33.53
N GLU A 236 18.77 11.73 32.88
CA GLU A 236 17.81 12.64 33.50
C GLU A 236 16.38 12.06 33.34
N THR A 237 15.67 11.90 34.44
CA THR A 237 14.30 11.34 34.41
C THR A 237 13.33 12.33 35.06
N GLN A 238 12.21 12.54 34.38
CA GLN A 238 11.02 13.24 34.88
C GLN A 238 9.79 12.38 34.59
N ILE A 239 9.58 11.36 35.38
CA ILE A 239 8.53 10.37 35.21
C ILE A 239 7.47 10.62 36.29
N GLU A 240 6.25 10.93 35.85
CA GLU A 240 5.10 11.03 36.73
C GLU A 240 4.80 9.66 37.35
N ASP A 241 4.65 9.61 38.69
CA ASP A 241 4.44 8.37 39.43
C ASP A 241 3.05 7.79 39.20
N GLU A 242 2.93 6.45 39.24
CA GLU A 242 1.66 5.71 39.25
C GLU A 242 0.73 5.99 38.04
N VAL A 243 1.30 6.26 36.87
CA VAL A 243 0.53 6.44 35.65
C VAL A 243 0.13 5.07 35.09
N CYS A 244 -1.13 4.68 35.34
CA CYS A 244 -1.70 3.47 34.76
C CYS A 244 -2.43 3.78 33.44
N ILE A 245 -2.28 2.89 32.46
CA ILE A 245 -3.00 2.94 31.17
C ILE A 245 -3.59 1.58 30.82
N CYS A 246 -4.67 1.58 30.03
CA CYS A 246 -5.25 0.37 29.47
C CYS A 246 -4.73 0.18 28.03
N SER A 247 -3.75 -0.71 27.82
CA SER A 247 -3.11 -0.93 26.52
C SER A 247 -2.38 -2.28 26.49
N ASP A 248 -1.59 -2.53 25.45
CA ASP A 248 -0.76 -3.73 25.31
C ASP A 248 0.67 -3.44 25.82
N ALA A 249 0.97 -3.94 27.02
CA ALA A 249 2.26 -3.75 27.66
C ALA A 249 3.43 -4.33 26.86
N GLU A 250 3.24 -5.48 26.17
CA GLU A 250 4.30 -6.11 25.37
C GLU A 250 4.64 -5.25 24.15
N LEU A 251 3.64 -4.69 23.46
CA LEU A 251 3.84 -3.81 22.33
C LEU A 251 4.52 -2.50 22.74
N LEU A 252 4.11 -1.90 23.86
CA LEU A 252 4.71 -0.68 24.37
C LEU A 252 6.15 -0.86 24.84
N SER A 253 6.45 -2.01 25.47
CA SER A 253 7.85 -2.35 25.81
C SER A 253 8.75 -2.37 24.57
N LEU A 254 8.27 -2.82 23.40
CA LEU A 254 9.03 -2.73 22.15
C LEU A 254 9.32 -1.27 21.75
N VAL A 255 8.39 -0.37 22.01
CA VAL A 255 8.56 1.06 21.71
C VAL A 255 9.67 1.65 22.58
N TRP A 256 9.56 1.48 23.91
CA TRP A 256 10.54 2.06 24.85
C TRP A 256 11.94 1.52 24.61
N ASN A 257 12.08 0.21 24.46
CA ASN A 257 13.36 -0.44 24.19
C ASN A 257 14.02 0.06 22.89
N ASN A 258 13.26 0.32 21.83
CA ASN A 258 13.82 0.85 20.60
C ASN A 258 14.23 2.32 20.74
N LEU A 259 13.41 3.16 21.38
CA LEU A 259 13.72 4.58 21.53
C LEU A 259 14.92 4.79 22.45
N ILE A 260 14.95 4.10 23.61
CA ILE A 260 16.07 4.19 24.58
C ILE A 260 17.36 3.62 23.98
N SER A 261 17.29 2.47 23.30
CA SER A 261 18.44 1.89 22.60
C SER A 261 19.02 2.85 21.56
N ASN A 262 18.17 3.55 20.80
CA ASN A 262 18.62 4.55 19.86
C ASN A 262 19.29 5.74 20.57
N ALA A 263 18.71 6.25 21.65
CA ALA A 263 19.30 7.33 22.43
C ALA A 263 20.71 6.96 22.97
N VAL A 264 20.83 5.79 23.61
CA VAL A 264 22.13 5.29 24.10
C VAL A 264 23.15 5.10 22.98
N LYS A 265 22.69 4.63 21.83
CA LYS A 265 23.53 4.37 20.66
C LYS A 265 24.11 5.65 20.07
N PHE A 266 23.25 6.65 19.83
CA PHE A 266 23.60 7.86 19.07
C PHE A 266 24.15 8.99 19.95
N THR A 267 24.02 8.90 21.28
CA THR A 267 24.63 9.83 22.21
C THR A 267 26.15 9.54 22.33
N PRO A 268 27.02 10.54 22.14
CA PRO A 268 28.45 10.38 22.34
C PRO A 268 28.79 10.16 23.83
N GLU A 269 29.99 9.69 24.12
CA GLU A 269 30.51 9.55 25.49
C GLU A 269 30.40 10.87 26.24
N GLY A 270 29.93 10.83 27.49
CA GLY A 270 29.71 12.00 28.35
C GLY A 270 28.47 12.84 27.98
N GLY A 271 27.66 12.43 26.99
CA GLY A 271 26.42 13.11 26.66
C GLY A 271 25.27 12.82 27.64
N SER A 272 24.09 13.36 27.36
CA SER A 272 22.92 13.23 28.23
C SER A 272 21.72 12.57 27.49
N ILE A 273 20.94 11.78 28.25
CA ILE A 273 19.68 11.22 27.82
C ILE A 273 18.62 11.62 28.85
N GLY A 274 17.52 12.23 28.35
CA GLY A 274 16.36 12.59 29.15
C GLY A 274 15.17 11.66 28.84
N VAL A 275 14.49 11.15 29.87
CA VAL A 275 13.25 10.41 29.72
C VAL A 275 12.15 11.08 30.52
N THR A 276 11.09 11.52 29.87
CA THR A 276 9.98 12.18 30.53
C THR A 276 8.68 11.43 30.28
N LEU A 277 7.82 11.34 31.30
CA LEU A 277 6.46 10.83 31.23
C LEU A 277 5.55 11.85 31.90
N SER A 278 4.54 12.30 31.20
CA SER A 278 3.53 13.24 31.71
C SER A 278 2.14 12.92 31.19
N THR A 279 1.13 13.33 31.93
CA THR A 279 -0.27 13.14 31.59
C THR A 279 -0.93 14.47 31.20
N GLU A 280 -1.51 14.56 30.01
CA GLU A 280 -2.28 15.72 29.52
C GLU A 280 -3.76 15.28 29.29
N GLY A 281 -4.59 15.45 30.32
CA GLY A 281 -5.99 15.00 30.27
C GLY A 281 -6.12 13.48 30.12
N ASN A 282 -6.64 13.02 28.98
CA ASN A 282 -6.76 11.58 28.67
C ASN A 282 -5.61 11.04 27.81
N THR A 283 -4.55 11.80 27.65
CA THR A 283 -3.38 11.43 26.82
C THR A 283 -2.14 11.36 27.70
N VAL A 284 -1.39 10.27 27.57
CA VAL A 284 -0.07 10.12 28.18
C VAL A 284 0.99 10.38 27.13
N ILE A 285 2.00 11.14 27.50
CA ILE A 285 3.11 11.51 26.65
C ILE A 285 4.41 10.98 27.28
N VAL A 286 5.12 10.12 26.55
CA VAL A 286 6.46 9.67 26.90
C VAL A 286 7.43 10.25 25.89
N SER A 287 8.48 10.95 26.37
CA SER A 287 9.52 11.49 25.48
C SER A 287 10.89 10.98 25.88
N VAL A 288 11.68 10.61 24.88
CA VAL A 288 13.08 10.24 25.02
C VAL A 288 13.90 11.29 24.25
N THR A 289 14.75 12.00 24.98
CA THR A 289 15.62 13.07 24.45
C THR A 289 17.06 12.63 24.52
N ASP A 290 17.84 12.86 23.49
CA ASP A 290 19.29 12.61 23.45
C ASP A 290 20.05 13.87 23.02
N THR A 291 21.30 13.98 23.43
CA THR A 291 22.26 15.03 23.00
C THR A 291 23.22 14.47 21.93
N GLY A 292 22.70 13.60 21.06
CA GLY A 292 23.46 12.94 20.02
C GLY A 292 23.72 13.79 18.78
N CYS A 293 24.05 13.13 17.68
CA CYS A 293 24.33 13.78 16.39
C CYS A 293 23.11 14.53 15.77
N GLY A 294 21.90 14.29 16.29
CA GLY A 294 20.70 14.84 15.70
C GLY A 294 20.38 14.23 14.33
N ILE A 295 19.32 14.74 13.73
CA ILE A 295 18.78 14.28 12.44
C ILE A 295 18.58 15.50 11.56
N ASP A 296 19.09 15.47 10.34
CA ASP A 296 18.82 16.53 9.38
C ASP A 296 17.37 16.45 8.85
N PRO A 297 16.77 17.57 8.37
CA PRO A 297 15.36 17.62 7.98
C PRO A 297 14.98 16.68 6.83
N GLU A 298 15.88 16.38 5.90
CA GLU A 298 15.59 15.46 4.78
C GLU A 298 15.59 14.00 5.29
N THR A 299 16.59 13.61 6.04
CA THR A 299 16.65 12.32 6.75
C THR A 299 15.42 12.13 7.64
N GLY A 300 15.01 13.18 8.36
CA GLY A 300 13.85 13.16 9.26
C GLY A 300 12.53 12.72 8.62
N LYS A 301 12.36 12.92 7.31
CA LYS A 301 11.17 12.48 6.58
C LYS A 301 11.09 10.97 6.42
N HIS A 302 12.22 10.28 6.45
CA HIS A 302 12.36 8.87 6.10
C HIS A 302 12.74 7.96 7.26
N ILE A 303 13.01 8.49 8.45
CA ILE A 303 13.52 7.71 9.61
C ILE A 303 12.60 6.58 10.07
N PHE A 304 11.32 6.64 9.75
CA PHE A 304 10.33 5.60 10.05
C PHE A 304 10.19 4.56 8.93
N GLU A 305 10.87 4.75 7.80
CA GLU A 305 10.90 3.77 6.71
C GLU A 305 11.82 2.59 7.06
N LYS A 306 11.45 1.41 6.55
CA LYS A 306 12.20 0.18 6.81
C LYS A 306 13.59 0.24 6.18
N PHE A 307 14.63 -0.16 6.94
CA PHE A 307 16.04 -0.16 6.53
C PHE A 307 16.62 1.22 6.19
N TYR A 308 15.86 2.27 6.42
CA TYR A 308 16.40 3.59 6.22
C TYR A 308 17.48 3.91 7.28
N GLN A 309 18.63 4.35 6.82
CA GLN A 309 19.74 4.81 7.63
C GLN A 309 20.21 6.12 7.02
N GLY A 310 20.27 7.18 7.82
CA GLY A 310 20.85 8.43 7.35
C GLY A 310 22.32 8.22 6.97
N ASP A 311 22.86 9.06 6.10
CA ASP A 311 24.23 9.01 5.54
C ASP A 311 25.35 9.24 6.59
N THR A 312 25.25 8.60 7.71
CA THR A 312 26.34 8.58 8.69
C THR A 312 27.24 7.41 8.36
N SER A 313 28.44 7.76 7.85
CA SER A 313 29.61 6.88 7.70
C SER A 313 29.51 5.65 8.60
N HIS A 314 29.46 4.48 8.03
CA HIS A 314 29.51 3.08 8.53
C HIS A 314 29.87 2.78 10.01
N ALA A 315 30.09 3.78 10.85
CA ALA A 315 30.52 3.65 12.22
C ALA A 315 29.40 3.44 13.25
N THR A 316 28.15 3.83 12.95
CA THR A 316 27.03 3.68 13.87
C THR A 316 26.12 2.53 13.44
N GLN A 317 26.26 1.41 14.14
CA GLN A 317 25.58 0.14 13.86
C GLN A 317 24.06 0.21 14.12
N GLY A 318 23.24 0.03 13.10
CA GLY A 318 21.79 -0.18 13.21
C GLY A 318 21.26 -0.88 11.98
N ASN A 319 20.08 -1.49 12.11
CA ASN A 319 19.46 -2.25 11.01
C ASN A 319 18.36 -1.43 10.31
N GLY A 320 18.12 -0.17 10.71
CA GLY A 320 17.04 0.66 10.15
C GLY A 320 15.61 0.10 10.35
N LEU A 321 15.44 -0.85 11.27
CA LEU A 321 14.13 -1.48 11.53
C LEU A 321 13.48 -1.00 12.84
N GLY A 322 14.26 -0.44 13.78
CA GLY A 322 13.76 -0.08 15.11
C GLY A 322 12.66 0.97 15.08
N LEU A 323 12.86 2.08 14.37
CA LEU A 323 11.87 3.14 14.27
C LEU A 323 10.67 2.74 13.41
N ALA A 324 10.85 1.92 12.36
CA ALA A 324 9.76 1.33 11.60
C ALA A 324 8.87 0.42 12.48
N LEU A 325 9.50 -0.35 13.39
CA LEU A 325 8.78 -1.15 14.39
C LEU A 325 7.97 -0.27 15.34
N VAL A 326 8.58 0.80 15.87
CA VAL A 326 7.90 1.78 16.72
C VAL A 326 6.69 2.38 16.01
N LYS A 327 6.86 2.87 14.79
CA LYS A 327 5.76 3.43 14.00
C LYS A 327 4.63 2.43 13.82
N ARG A 328 4.96 1.17 13.50
CA ARG A 328 3.95 0.12 13.30
C ARG A 328 3.19 -0.21 14.59
N VAL A 329 3.86 -0.27 15.73
CA VAL A 329 3.21 -0.46 17.03
C VAL A 329 2.27 0.70 17.33
N MET A 330 2.72 1.95 17.11
CA MET A 330 1.87 3.12 17.33
C MET A 330 0.64 3.12 16.44
N ASP A 331 0.77 2.72 15.17
CA ASP A 331 -0.38 2.56 14.27
C ASP A 331 -1.38 1.49 14.75
N ILE A 332 -0.89 0.39 15.32
CA ILE A 332 -1.74 -0.69 15.88
C ILE A 332 -2.48 -0.21 17.14
N LEU A 333 -1.81 0.57 18.00
CA LEU A 333 -2.37 1.10 19.24
C LEU A 333 -3.15 2.43 19.05
N ASN A 334 -3.34 2.89 17.79
CA ASN A 334 -3.93 4.20 17.49
C ASN A 334 -3.25 5.36 18.23
N GLY A 335 -1.97 5.24 18.53
CA GLY A 335 -1.13 6.27 19.13
C GLY A 335 -0.38 7.08 18.08
N GLU A 336 0.35 8.10 18.54
CA GLU A 336 1.14 8.98 17.70
C GLU A 336 2.61 8.96 18.12
N ILE A 337 3.53 8.95 17.14
CA ILE A 337 4.95 9.21 17.38
C ILE A 337 5.38 10.43 16.57
N SER A 338 6.14 11.31 17.22
CA SER A 338 6.72 12.50 16.62
C SER A 338 8.18 12.62 16.97
N VAL A 339 8.94 13.36 16.16
CA VAL A 339 10.35 13.65 16.38
C VAL A 339 10.62 15.15 16.23
N ARG A 340 11.42 15.69 17.13
CA ARG A 340 12.03 17.02 17.01
C ARG A 340 13.52 16.83 17.11
N SER A 341 14.25 17.27 16.09
CA SER A 341 15.69 17.09 16.06
C SER A 341 16.35 18.24 15.30
N THR A 342 17.56 18.54 15.71
CA THR A 342 18.45 19.49 15.03
C THR A 342 19.81 18.83 14.88
N SER A 343 20.35 18.84 13.67
CA SER A 343 21.66 18.26 13.39
C SER A 343 22.73 18.86 14.32
N GLY A 344 23.48 17.99 14.99
CA GLY A 344 24.51 18.35 15.94
C GLY A 344 24.01 18.75 17.35
N GLN A 345 22.70 18.75 17.61
CA GLN A 345 22.15 19.15 18.93
C GLN A 345 21.34 18.03 19.62
N GLY A 346 21.12 16.91 18.93
CA GLY A 346 20.36 15.79 19.46
C GLY A 346 18.94 15.68 18.94
N SER A 347 18.20 14.74 19.50
CA SER A 347 16.82 14.43 19.08
C SER A 347 15.90 14.22 20.27
N THR A 348 14.63 14.52 20.09
CA THR A 348 13.56 14.19 21.03
C THR A 348 12.47 13.41 20.28
N PHE A 349 12.27 12.17 20.68
CA PHE A 349 11.16 11.34 20.21
C PHE A 349 10.06 11.37 21.23
N SER A 350 8.84 11.74 20.82
CA SER A 350 7.66 11.81 21.70
C SER A 350 6.58 10.88 21.22
N VAL A 351 6.10 10.04 22.10
CA VAL A 351 5.02 9.08 21.89
C VAL A 351 3.80 9.56 22.67
N ARG A 352 2.64 9.60 22.01
CA ARG A 352 1.35 9.97 22.59
C ARG A 352 0.39 8.80 22.50
N ILE A 353 -0.20 8.45 23.63
CA ILE A 353 -1.14 7.33 23.75
C ILE A 353 -2.34 7.77 24.57
N ARG A 354 -3.55 7.31 24.20
CA ARG A 354 -4.73 7.52 25.04
C ARG A 354 -4.67 6.60 26.25
N ARG A 355 -5.12 7.12 27.40
CA ARG A 355 -5.10 6.39 28.68
C ARG A 355 -6.11 5.23 28.69
N ASP A 356 -7.23 5.39 27.99
CA ASP A 356 -8.33 4.43 28.00
C ASP A 356 -8.33 3.51 26.74
N GLY A 357 -7.26 3.44 25.99
CA GLY A 357 -7.08 2.53 24.83
C GLY A 357 -7.64 3.04 23.52
#